data_c5062a09a03bb24fa673aa3bf3f52dad
#
_entry.id   c5062a09a03bb24fa673aa3bf3f52dad
#
_cell.length_a   1.000
_cell.length_b   1.000
_cell.length_c   1.000
_cell.angle_alpha   90.00
_cell.angle_beta   90.00
_cell.angle_gamma   90.00
#
_symmetry.space_group_name_H-M   'P 1'
#
loop_
_entity.id
_entity.type
_entity.pdbx_description
1 polymer ?
#
loop_
_entity_poly.entity_id
_entity_poly.type
_entity_poly.pdbx_seq_one_letter_code
_entity_poly.pdbx_strand_id
1 'polypeptide(L)'
;MTAPETATSTKAPNAGKKAKDLNEVIRYTLWSVFKLRDVLPEDRTGYADEVTELFEQLAAKDVTVRGTYDLSGMRADADVMIWWHSESSDALQEAYSLFRRTKLGRALEPVWSNMALHRPAEFNKSHIPAFLADEVARDYVSVYPFVRSYDWYLLPDEDRRRMLADHGKMARGFPDVRANTVASFSLGDYEWILAFEADELYRIVDLMRHLRASEARRHVREEVPFFTGRRKSVGDLVAGLA
;
A
#
# COMPACT_ATOMS: atom_id res chain seq x y z
N MET A 1 34.54 20.44 1.49
CA MET A 1 34.85 19.07 1.00
C MET A 1 33.86 18.13 1.70
N THR A 2 32.77 17.88 1.06
CA THR A 2 31.68 16.99 1.53
C THR A 2 31.98 15.58 1.03
N ALA A 3 32.14 14.64 1.97
CA ALA A 3 32.29 13.22 1.65
C ALA A 3 30.95 12.66 1.06
N PRO A 4 31.01 11.77 0.07
CA PRO A 4 29.81 11.16 -0.47
C PRO A 4 29.29 10.10 0.51
N GLU A 5 28.00 10.20 0.85
CA GLU A 5 27.25 9.13 1.51
C GLU A 5 27.29 7.86 0.65
N THR A 6 27.94 6.84 1.17
CA THR A 6 27.89 5.49 0.63
C THR A 6 26.52 4.88 0.97
N ALA A 7 25.59 5.01 0.04
CA ALA A 7 24.37 4.20 0.07
C ALA A 7 24.77 2.72 -0.07
N THR A 8 24.65 1.96 1.01
CA THR A 8 24.72 0.51 0.98
C THR A 8 23.50 0.00 0.22
N SER A 9 23.68 -0.25 -1.08
CA SER A 9 22.68 -0.92 -1.92
C SER A 9 22.57 -2.38 -1.47
N THR A 10 21.68 -2.63 -0.53
CA THR A 10 21.18 -3.99 -0.30
C THR A 10 20.30 -4.35 -1.49
N LYS A 11 20.74 -5.31 -2.30
CA LYS A 11 20.01 -5.80 -3.47
C LYS A 11 18.63 -6.26 -2.99
N ALA A 12 17.56 -5.69 -3.56
CA ALA A 12 16.19 -6.04 -3.23
C ALA A 12 15.96 -7.57 -3.33
N PRO A 13 15.35 -8.22 -2.33
CA PRO A 13 15.35 -9.68 -2.18
C PRO A 13 14.70 -10.42 -3.35
N ASN A 14 13.82 -9.77 -4.12
CA ASN A 14 13.10 -10.36 -5.25
C ASN A 14 13.57 -9.87 -6.63
N ALA A 15 14.61 -9.01 -6.67
CA ALA A 15 15.10 -8.46 -7.92
C ALA A 15 15.57 -9.56 -8.89
N GLY A 16 14.92 -9.64 -10.06
CA GLY A 16 15.21 -10.62 -11.11
C GLY A 16 14.52 -11.98 -10.97
N LYS A 17 13.67 -12.21 -9.96
CA LYS A 17 12.83 -13.40 -9.89
C LYS A 17 11.76 -13.39 -10.97
N LYS A 18 11.42 -14.57 -11.49
CA LYS A 18 10.33 -14.73 -12.48
C LYS A 18 8.97 -14.62 -11.77
N ALA A 19 7.94 -14.18 -12.51
CA ALA A 19 6.57 -14.09 -11.98
C ALA A 19 6.07 -15.42 -11.37
N LYS A 20 6.48 -16.57 -11.93
CA LYS A 20 6.14 -17.88 -11.36
C LYS A 20 6.66 -18.03 -9.94
N ASP A 21 7.91 -17.68 -9.70
CA ASP A 21 8.55 -17.83 -8.38
C ASP A 21 7.96 -16.84 -7.37
N LEU A 22 7.63 -15.62 -7.82
CA LEU A 22 6.98 -14.60 -6.99
C LEU A 22 5.56 -14.99 -6.58
N ASN A 23 4.84 -15.72 -7.42
CA ASN A 23 3.51 -16.21 -7.10
C ASN A 23 3.49 -17.31 -6.02
N GLU A 24 4.62 -17.94 -5.74
CA GLU A 24 4.77 -18.93 -4.67
C GLU A 24 5.12 -18.29 -3.32
N VAL A 25 5.54 -17.02 -3.33
CA VAL A 25 5.90 -16.29 -2.10
C VAL A 25 4.64 -15.93 -1.31
N ILE A 26 4.60 -16.31 -0.04
CA ILE A 26 3.62 -15.79 0.91
C ILE A 26 4.18 -14.48 1.46
N ARG A 27 3.57 -13.36 1.09
CA ARG A 27 3.94 -12.06 1.61
C ARG A 27 2.71 -11.26 1.98
N TYR A 28 2.59 -10.97 3.26
CA TYR A 28 1.55 -10.13 3.80
C TYR A 28 1.90 -8.66 3.61
N THR A 29 0.88 -7.85 3.52
CA THR A 29 1.00 -6.40 3.46
C THR A 29 -0.04 -5.76 4.36
N LEU A 30 0.31 -4.64 5.00
CA LEU A 30 -0.53 -3.94 5.96
C LEU A 30 -0.50 -2.45 5.63
N TRP A 31 -1.66 -1.82 5.57
CA TRP A 31 -1.80 -0.38 5.57
C TRP A 31 -2.40 0.05 6.89
N SER A 32 -1.74 0.98 7.55
CA SER A 32 -2.16 1.52 8.84
C SER A 32 -2.37 3.02 8.69
N VAL A 33 -3.60 3.47 8.89
CA VAL A 33 -4.02 4.87 8.74
C VAL A 33 -4.32 5.45 10.10
N PHE A 34 -3.83 6.66 10.32
CA PHE A 34 -3.92 7.35 11.59
C PHE A 34 -4.35 8.80 11.40
N LYS A 35 -4.95 9.34 12.45
CA LYS A 35 -5.23 10.76 12.61
C LYS A 35 -4.39 11.31 13.77
N LEU A 36 -3.92 12.53 13.62
CA LEU A 36 -3.28 13.25 14.73
C LEU A 36 -4.35 13.58 15.79
N ARG A 37 -4.12 13.15 17.03
CA ARG A 37 -5.01 13.39 18.17
C ARG A 37 -4.54 14.57 18.99
N ASP A 38 -3.24 14.64 19.23
CA ASP A 38 -2.63 15.63 20.11
C ASP A 38 -1.69 16.53 19.31
N VAL A 39 -1.69 17.83 19.59
CA VAL A 39 -0.76 18.78 18.97
C VAL A 39 0.68 18.38 19.32
N LEU A 40 1.52 18.28 18.29
CA LEU A 40 2.93 17.97 18.50
C LEU A 40 3.69 19.21 19.03
N PRO A 41 4.75 19.01 19.84
CA PRO A 41 5.60 20.12 20.29
C PRO A 41 6.36 20.75 19.10
N GLU A 42 6.91 21.95 19.28
CA GLU A 42 7.74 22.62 18.27
C GLU A 42 8.99 21.80 17.93
N ASP A 43 9.70 21.28 18.95
CA ASP A 43 10.81 20.33 18.74
C ASP A 43 10.24 18.93 18.51
N ARG A 44 10.32 18.48 17.27
CA ARG A 44 9.79 17.20 16.79
C ARG A 44 10.88 16.17 16.49
N THR A 45 12.15 16.51 16.70
CA THR A 45 13.30 15.68 16.33
C THR A 45 13.18 14.28 16.94
N GLY A 46 12.93 14.18 18.25
CA GLY A 46 12.79 12.88 18.89
C GLY A 46 11.57 12.04 18.49
N TYR A 47 10.59 12.63 17.77
CA TYR A 47 9.46 11.90 17.19
C TYR A 47 9.85 11.18 15.88
N ALA A 48 10.66 11.83 15.06
CA ALA A 48 11.12 11.28 13.80
C ALA A 48 12.23 10.24 14.00
N ASP A 49 13.19 10.52 14.87
CA ASP A 49 14.33 9.65 15.13
C ASP A 49 13.89 8.30 15.69
N GLU A 50 13.00 8.28 16.70
CA GLU A 50 12.49 7.05 17.30
C GLU A 50 11.79 6.15 16.28
N VAL A 51 11.02 6.73 15.36
CA VAL A 51 10.34 5.98 14.30
C VAL A 51 11.33 5.48 13.24
N THR A 52 12.33 6.28 12.89
CA THR A 52 13.37 5.90 11.92
C THR A 52 14.18 4.72 12.46
N GLU A 53 14.65 4.79 13.71
CA GLU A 53 15.35 3.69 14.37
C GLU A 53 14.49 2.41 14.43
N LEU A 54 13.20 2.55 14.76
CA LEU A 54 12.29 1.42 14.76
C LEU A 54 12.19 0.78 13.39
N PHE A 55 12.07 1.56 12.30
CA PHE A 55 11.97 1.03 10.95
C PHE A 55 13.25 0.30 10.51
N GLU A 56 14.41 0.79 10.91
CA GLU A 56 15.70 0.11 10.67
C GLU A 56 15.76 -1.24 11.41
N GLN A 57 15.34 -1.27 12.68
CA GLN A 57 15.28 -2.51 13.46
C GLN A 57 14.29 -3.53 12.86
N LEU A 58 13.15 -3.06 12.37
CA LEU A 58 12.15 -3.89 11.73
C LEU A 58 12.63 -4.46 10.40
N ALA A 59 13.38 -3.69 9.62
CA ALA A 59 13.96 -4.16 8.36
C ALA A 59 14.88 -5.38 8.55
N ALA A 60 15.63 -5.44 9.67
CA ALA A 60 16.43 -6.60 10.03
C ALA A 60 15.61 -7.86 10.34
N LYS A 61 14.30 -7.73 10.57
CA LYS A 61 13.34 -8.81 10.84
C LYS A 61 12.38 -9.06 9.68
N ASP A 62 12.75 -8.73 8.45
CA ASP A 62 11.91 -8.84 7.24
C ASP A 62 10.62 -7.99 7.29
N VAL A 63 10.54 -6.95 8.09
CA VAL A 63 9.44 -5.99 7.98
C VAL A 63 9.90 -4.80 7.18
N THR A 64 9.46 -4.72 5.94
CA THR A 64 9.77 -3.61 5.05
C THR A 64 8.69 -2.54 5.14
N VAL A 65 9.08 -1.30 5.42
CA VAL A 65 8.21 -0.13 5.25
C VAL A 65 8.35 0.37 3.82
N ARG A 66 7.33 0.14 2.97
CA ARG A 66 7.32 0.61 1.59
C ARG A 66 7.25 2.13 1.52
N GLY A 67 6.57 2.74 2.46
CA GLY A 67 6.49 4.18 2.56
C GLY A 67 5.66 4.67 3.73
N THR A 68 5.91 5.92 4.07
CA THR A 68 5.08 6.77 4.92
C THR A 68 4.44 7.85 4.05
N TYR A 69 3.16 8.12 4.25
CA TYR A 69 2.37 8.97 3.37
C TYR A 69 1.62 10.03 4.17
N ASP A 70 1.70 11.26 3.69
CA ASP A 70 0.93 12.38 4.19
C ASP A 70 -0.45 12.41 3.53
N LEU A 71 -1.50 12.27 4.33
CA LEU A 71 -2.90 12.28 3.92
C LEU A 71 -3.57 13.63 4.22
N SER A 72 -2.87 14.54 4.90
CA SER A 72 -3.40 15.83 5.31
C SER A 72 -3.89 16.64 4.10
N GLY A 73 -5.10 17.18 4.20
CA GLY A 73 -5.74 17.91 3.09
C GLY A 73 -6.37 17.02 2.02
N MET A 74 -6.03 15.72 1.96
CA MET A 74 -6.70 14.74 1.08
C MET A 74 -7.97 14.17 1.76
N ARG A 75 -7.92 14.04 3.09
CA ARG A 75 -9.05 13.61 3.93
C ARG A 75 -9.13 14.48 5.17
N ALA A 76 -10.33 14.65 5.69
CA ALA A 76 -10.54 15.41 6.93
C ALA A 76 -10.33 14.54 8.20
N ASP A 77 -10.38 13.23 8.05
CA ASP A 77 -10.40 12.25 9.13
C ASP A 77 -9.12 11.40 9.21
N ALA A 78 -8.08 11.71 8.44
CA ALA A 78 -6.81 11.00 8.46
C ALA A 78 -5.65 11.89 8.03
N ASP A 79 -4.48 11.71 8.67
CA ASP A 79 -3.29 12.52 8.44
C ASP A 79 -2.09 11.69 7.98
N VAL A 80 -1.95 10.45 8.48
CA VAL A 80 -0.78 9.61 8.26
C VAL A 80 -1.20 8.22 7.79
N MET A 81 -0.50 7.68 6.79
CA MET A 81 -0.58 6.28 6.46
C MET A 81 0.82 5.66 6.39
N ILE A 82 0.95 4.44 6.90
CA ILE A 82 2.17 3.64 6.79
C ILE A 82 1.82 2.37 6.02
N TRP A 83 2.62 2.04 5.02
CA TRP A 83 2.51 0.82 4.24
C TRP A 83 3.70 -0.09 4.54
N TRP A 84 3.42 -1.25 5.11
CA TRP A 84 4.41 -2.27 5.45
C TRP A 84 4.13 -3.60 4.78
N HIS A 85 5.16 -4.44 4.66
CA HIS A 85 4.99 -5.82 4.22
C HIS A 85 6.06 -6.75 4.81
N SER A 86 5.72 -8.03 4.98
CA SER A 86 6.56 -9.08 5.55
C SER A 86 6.08 -10.46 5.08
N GLU A 87 6.93 -11.48 5.16
CA GLU A 87 6.50 -12.87 5.01
C GLU A 87 5.72 -13.38 6.23
N SER A 88 5.77 -12.67 7.37
CA SER A 88 5.09 -13.01 8.61
C SER A 88 4.01 -12.00 8.97
N SER A 89 2.77 -12.48 9.15
CA SER A 89 1.67 -11.67 9.71
C SER A 89 1.95 -11.22 11.13
N ASP A 90 2.57 -12.09 11.94
CA ASP A 90 2.88 -11.81 13.34
C ASP A 90 3.92 -10.69 13.45
N ALA A 91 4.92 -10.69 12.55
CA ALA A 91 5.91 -9.62 12.49
C ALA A 91 5.26 -8.26 12.14
N LEU A 92 4.25 -8.24 11.26
CA LEU A 92 3.49 -7.02 10.95
C LEU A 92 2.66 -6.54 12.15
N GLN A 93 2.03 -7.45 12.89
CA GLN A 93 1.29 -7.09 14.11
C GLN A 93 2.23 -6.58 15.20
N GLU A 94 3.41 -7.19 15.35
CA GLU A 94 4.45 -6.71 16.28
C GLU A 94 4.92 -5.30 15.86
N ALA A 95 5.22 -5.09 14.57
CA ALA A 95 5.66 -3.80 14.04
C ALA A 95 4.62 -2.69 14.30
N TYR A 96 3.35 -2.97 14.04
CA TYR A 96 2.25 -2.06 14.36
C TYR A 96 2.23 -1.74 15.86
N SER A 97 2.34 -2.75 16.72
CA SER A 97 2.31 -2.57 18.18
C SER A 97 3.51 -1.78 18.69
N LEU A 98 4.70 -2.00 18.13
CA LEU A 98 5.92 -1.24 18.45
C LEU A 98 5.78 0.22 17.99
N PHE A 99 5.31 0.47 16.77
CA PHE A 99 5.03 1.82 16.30
C PHE A 99 4.08 2.57 17.22
N ARG A 100 2.98 1.93 17.67
CA ARG A 100 2.02 2.52 18.59
C ARG A 100 2.61 2.90 19.94
N ARG A 101 3.79 2.38 20.31
CA ARG A 101 4.51 2.72 21.56
C ARG A 101 5.47 3.88 21.40
N THR A 102 5.83 4.27 20.17
CA THR A 102 6.68 5.44 19.92
C THR A 102 5.98 6.74 20.32
N LYS A 103 6.74 7.82 20.49
CA LYS A 103 6.19 9.16 20.76
C LYS A 103 5.16 9.55 19.68
N LEU A 104 5.51 9.39 18.41
CA LEU A 104 4.60 9.67 17.31
C LEU A 104 3.36 8.77 17.39
N GLY A 105 3.55 7.46 17.50
CA GLY A 105 2.45 6.51 17.57
C GLY A 105 1.46 6.75 18.70
N ARG A 106 1.90 7.33 19.82
CA ARG A 106 1.03 7.73 20.94
C ARG A 106 0.25 9.01 20.67
N ALA A 107 0.79 9.92 19.88
CA ALA A 107 0.10 11.15 19.46
C ALA A 107 -0.94 10.91 18.36
N LEU A 108 -0.91 9.75 17.75
CA LEU A 108 -1.82 9.35 16.66
C LEU A 108 -2.93 8.43 17.20
N GLU A 109 -4.13 8.54 16.64
CA GLU A 109 -5.22 7.56 16.83
C GLU A 109 -5.41 6.73 15.56
N PRO A 110 -5.68 5.41 15.67
CA PRO A 110 -5.98 4.57 14.51
C PRO A 110 -7.31 4.97 13.88
N VAL A 111 -7.31 5.12 12.55
CA VAL A 111 -8.51 5.38 11.75
C VAL A 111 -8.93 4.13 10.98
N TRP A 112 -7.93 3.47 10.35
CA TRP A 112 -8.16 2.27 9.56
C TRP A 112 -6.89 1.43 9.52
N SER A 113 -7.05 0.12 9.57
CA SER A 113 -5.95 -0.80 9.40
C SER A 113 -6.44 -2.04 8.69
N ASN A 114 -5.77 -2.43 7.61
CA ASN A 114 -6.17 -3.62 6.88
C ASN A 114 -4.95 -4.42 6.40
N MET A 115 -4.97 -5.70 6.73
CA MET A 115 -3.99 -6.66 6.28
C MET A 115 -4.50 -7.37 5.02
N ALA A 116 -3.59 -7.67 4.12
CA ALA A 116 -3.84 -8.45 2.93
C ALA A 116 -2.61 -9.28 2.59
N LEU A 117 -2.71 -10.18 1.62
CA LEU A 117 -1.56 -10.94 1.14
C LEU A 117 -1.61 -11.15 -0.36
N HIS A 118 -0.45 -11.32 -0.97
CA HIS A 118 -0.38 -11.66 -2.39
C HIS A 118 -0.93 -13.07 -2.62
N ARG A 119 -1.81 -13.17 -3.62
CA ARG A 119 -2.24 -14.42 -4.26
C ARG A 119 -2.20 -14.27 -5.77
N PRO A 120 -1.82 -15.32 -6.51
CA PRO A 120 -1.80 -15.28 -7.96
C PRO A 120 -3.16 -14.83 -8.51
N ALA A 121 -3.14 -13.93 -9.48
CA ALA A 121 -4.36 -13.51 -10.16
C ALA A 121 -5.00 -14.70 -10.91
N GLU A 122 -6.31 -14.81 -10.83
CA GLU A 122 -7.07 -15.97 -11.31
C GLU A 122 -6.80 -16.30 -12.79
N PHE A 123 -6.78 -15.27 -13.65
CA PHE A 123 -6.64 -15.45 -15.09
C PHE A 123 -5.36 -14.86 -15.70
N ASN A 124 -4.53 -14.17 -14.90
CA ASN A 124 -3.27 -13.58 -15.36
C ASN A 124 -2.16 -13.74 -14.32
N LYS A 125 -1.55 -14.91 -14.29
CA LYS A 125 -0.47 -15.23 -13.34
C LYS A 125 0.83 -14.43 -13.58
N SER A 126 0.93 -13.66 -14.66
CA SER A 126 2.08 -12.76 -14.87
C SER A 126 1.90 -11.40 -14.19
N HIS A 127 0.70 -11.09 -13.73
CA HIS A 127 0.45 -9.85 -12.99
C HIS A 127 0.92 -9.97 -11.54
N ILE A 128 2.07 -9.35 -11.26
CA ILE A 128 2.69 -9.31 -9.93
C ILE A 128 2.52 -7.90 -9.36
N PRO A 129 2.11 -7.74 -8.09
CA PRO A 129 2.09 -6.44 -7.42
C PRO A 129 3.48 -5.80 -7.41
N ALA A 130 3.54 -4.48 -7.62
CA ALA A 130 4.80 -3.75 -7.71
C ALA A 130 5.65 -3.88 -6.42
N PHE A 131 5.01 -3.90 -5.24
CA PHE A 131 5.73 -4.07 -3.97
C PHE A 131 6.40 -5.44 -3.85
N LEU A 132 5.82 -6.49 -4.43
CA LEU A 132 6.38 -7.85 -4.41
C LEU A 132 7.49 -8.03 -5.46
N ALA A 133 7.41 -7.30 -6.56
CA ALA A 133 8.43 -7.26 -7.59
C ALA A 133 9.63 -6.36 -7.22
N ASP A 134 9.65 -5.81 -6.02
CA ASP A 134 10.66 -4.84 -5.54
C ASP A 134 10.79 -3.59 -6.44
N GLU A 135 9.71 -3.22 -7.13
CA GLU A 135 9.68 -1.95 -7.85
C GLU A 135 9.74 -0.77 -6.87
N VAL A 136 10.45 0.27 -7.26
CA VAL A 136 10.58 1.48 -6.44
C VAL A 136 9.21 2.10 -6.18
N ALA A 137 8.94 2.43 -4.91
CA ALA A 137 7.72 3.13 -4.52
C ALA A 137 7.66 4.52 -5.17
N ARG A 138 6.46 4.93 -5.62
CA ARG A 138 6.22 6.20 -6.30
C ARG A 138 5.86 7.31 -5.31
N ASP A 139 5.78 8.54 -5.82
CA ASP A 139 5.56 9.73 -4.99
C ASP A 139 4.15 9.79 -4.39
N TYR A 140 3.16 9.22 -5.06
CA TYR A 140 1.78 9.18 -4.59
C TYR A 140 1.26 7.76 -4.54
N VAL A 141 0.37 7.51 -3.58
CA VAL A 141 -0.40 6.27 -3.49
C VAL A 141 -1.87 6.59 -3.27
N SER A 142 -2.75 5.77 -3.84
CA SER A 142 -4.17 5.73 -3.49
C SER A 142 -4.53 4.30 -3.11
N VAL A 143 -4.90 4.10 -1.84
CA VAL A 143 -5.27 2.80 -1.27
C VAL A 143 -6.76 2.76 -1.03
N TYR A 144 -7.41 1.69 -1.46
CA TYR A 144 -8.81 1.46 -1.18
C TYR A 144 -9.16 -0.03 -1.20
N PRO A 145 -10.16 -0.45 -0.40
CA PRO A 145 -10.68 -1.80 -0.47
C PRO A 145 -11.72 -1.93 -1.58
N PHE A 146 -12.01 -3.16 -2.00
CA PHE A 146 -13.25 -3.43 -2.71
C PHE A 146 -13.82 -4.81 -2.39
N VAL A 147 -15.13 -4.94 -2.57
CA VAL A 147 -15.88 -6.18 -2.42
C VAL A 147 -16.64 -6.43 -3.73
N ARG A 148 -16.57 -7.64 -4.24
CA ARG A 148 -17.30 -8.05 -5.45
C ARG A 148 -18.81 -8.10 -5.21
N SER A 149 -19.60 -8.02 -6.29
CA SER A 149 -21.03 -8.34 -6.20
C SER A 149 -21.24 -9.81 -5.83
N TYR A 150 -22.38 -10.12 -5.23
CA TYR A 150 -22.72 -11.49 -4.84
C TYR A 150 -22.66 -12.48 -6.00
N ASP A 151 -22.97 -12.05 -7.21
CA ASP A 151 -22.96 -12.90 -8.40
C ASP A 151 -21.58 -13.16 -8.95
N TRP A 152 -20.57 -12.31 -8.66
CA TRP A 152 -19.27 -12.36 -9.31
C TRP A 152 -18.63 -13.76 -9.32
N TYR A 153 -18.56 -14.38 -8.16
CA TYR A 153 -17.91 -15.69 -8.01
C TYR A 153 -18.78 -16.86 -8.51
N LEU A 154 -20.04 -16.60 -8.83
CA LEU A 154 -20.99 -17.55 -9.38
C LEU A 154 -21.11 -17.45 -10.91
N LEU A 155 -20.52 -16.42 -11.51
CA LEU A 155 -20.44 -16.29 -12.96
C LEU A 155 -19.57 -17.40 -13.57
N PRO A 156 -19.88 -17.82 -14.81
CA PRO A 156 -18.99 -18.69 -15.58
C PRO A 156 -17.58 -18.11 -15.67
N ASP A 157 -16.55 -18.97 -15.60
CA ASP A 157 -15.14 -18.56 -15.67
C ASP A 157 -14.81 -17.76 -16.93
N GLU A 158 -15.46 -18.09 -18.07
CA GLU A 158 -15.25 -17.40 -19.35
C GLU A 158 -15.70 -15.93 -19.30
N ASP A 159 -16.81 -15.63 -18.62
CA ASP A 159 -17.32 -14.27 -18.47
C ASP A 159 -16.39 -13.44 -17.57
N ARG A 160 -15.97 -13.99 -16.42
CA ARG A 160 -15.02 -13.33 -15.52
C ARG A 160 -13.69 -13.09 -16.23
N ARG A 161 -13.19 -14.06 -16.98
CA ARG A 161 -11.95 -13.95 -17.77
C ARG A 161 -12.05 -12.85 -18.81
N ARG A 162 -13.16 -12.80 -19.57
CA ARG A 162 -13.41 -11.77 -20.58
C ARG A 162 -13.41 -10.38 -19.95
N MET A 163 -14.22 -10.17 -18.90
CA MET A 163 -14.33 -8.88 -18.22
C MET A 163 -13.00 -8.41 -17.63
N LEU A 164 -12.22 -9.31 -17.01
CA LEU A 164 -10.90 -8.96 -16.44
C LEU A 164 -9.86 -8.73 -17.54
N ALA A 165 -9.93 -9.46 -18.68
CA ALA A 165 -9.05 -9.22 -19.80
C ALA A 165 -9.29 -7.84 -20.43
N ASP A 166 -10.55 -7.44 -20.58
CA ASP A 166 -10.92 -6.13 -21.12
C ASP A 166 -10.53 -5.00 -20.15
N HIS A 167 -10.77 -5.18 -18.84
CA HIS A 167 -10.30 -4.28 -17.79
C HIS A 167 -8.77 -4.10 -17.85
N GLY A 168 -8.03 -5.20 -17.95
CA GLY A 168 -6.57 -5.17 -18.07
C GLY A 168 -6.08 -4.49 -19.35
N LYS A 169 -6.79 -4.63 -20.49
CA LYS A 169 -6.47 -3.90 -21.74
C LYS A 169 -6.61 -2.40 -21.54
N MET A 170 -7.67 -1.95 -20.87
CA MET A 170 -7.89 -0.54 -20.58
C MET A 170 -6.77 0.04 -19.72
N ALA A 171 -6.28 -0.71 -18.73
CA ALA A 171 -5.18 -0.28 -17.86
C ALA A 171 -3.84 -0.10 -18.60
N ARG A 172 -3.62 -0.74 -19.76
CA ARG A 172 -2.36 -0.62 -20.52
C ARG A 172 -2.05 0.79 -21.02
N GLY A 173 -3.03 1.65 -21.11
CA GLY A 173 -2.85 3.08 -21.43
C GLY A 173 -2.18 3.89 -20.30
N PHE A 174 -1.92 3.27 -19.15
CA PHE A 174 -1.38 3.92 -17.95
C PHE A 174 -0.15 3.15 -17.40
N PRO A 175 0.93 3.00 -18.21
CA PRO A 175 2.11 2.23 -17.81
C PRO A 175 2.92 2.89 -16.68
N ASP A 176 2.68 4.14 -16.39
CA ASP A 176 3.25 4.96 -15.34
C ASP A 176 2.54 4.78 -13.98
N VAL A 177 1.35 4.16 -13.97
CA VAL A 177 0.64 3.82 -12.73
C VAL A 177 0.90 2.37 -12.36
N ARG A 178 1.45 2.14 -11.18
CA ARG A 178 1.71 0.80 -10.64
C ARG A 178 0.51 0.32 -9.85
N ALA A 179 0.09 -0.92 -10.12
CA ALA A 179 -1.03 -1.55 -9.44
C ALA A 179 -0.55 -2.60 -8.44
N ASN A 180 -1.10 -2.56 -7.25
CA ASN A 180 -0.92 -3.56 -6.22
C ASN A 180 -2.31 -4.05 -5.79
N THR A 181 -2.74 -5.19 -6.33
CA THR A 181 -4.01 -5.83 -5.97
C THR A 181 -3.72 -7.06 -5.14
N VAL A 182 -4.25 -7.12 -3.94
CA VAL A 182 -3.99 -8.20 -2.98
C VAL A 182 -5.27 -8.69 -2.30
N ALA A 183 -5.29 -9.97 -1.94
CA ALA A 183 -6.42 -10.61 -1.29
C ALA A 183 -6.47 -10.28 0.20
N SER A 184 -7.66 -9.98 0.70
CA SER A 184 -7.92 -9.66 2.12
C SER A 184 -9.03 -10.49 2.75
N PHE A 185 -9.48 -11.54 2.08
CA PHE A 185 -10.54 -12.43 2.56
C PHE A 185 -10.26 -12.92 3.99
N SER A 186 -11.21 -12.70 4.89
CA SER A 186 -11.12 -13.05 6.32
C SER A 186 -10.03 -12.33 7.12
N LEU A 187 -9.32 -11.37 6.53
CA LEU A 187 -8.33 -10.53 7.22
C LEU A 187 -8.93 -9.18 7.66
N GLY A 188 -10.19 -8.93 7.37
CA GLY A 188 -10.99 -7.77 7.70
C GLY A 188 -12.33 -7.90 6.98
N ASP A 189 -13.02 -6.76 6.80
CA ASP A 189 -14.36 -6.70 6.23
C ASP A 189 -14.38 -6.76 4.70
N TYR A 190 -13.20 -6.73 4.06
CA TYR A 190 -13.06 -6.61 2.61
C TYR A 190 -12.48 -7.86 1.98
N GLU A 191 -12.74 -8.04 0.68
CA GLU A 191 -12.19 -9.16 -0.11
C GLU A 191 -10.84 -8.82 -0.72
N TRP A 192 -10.67 -7.57 -1.13
CA TRP A 192 -9.50 -7.08 -1.86
C TRP A 192 -9.07 -5.70 -1.38
N ILE A 193 -7.77 -5.46 -1.39
CA ILE A 193 -7.19 -4.13 -1.26
C ILE A 193 -6.42 -3.80 -2.53
N LEU A 194 -6.63 -2.59 -3.03
CA LEU A 194 -5.84 -2.02 -4.12
C LEU A 194 -5.00 -0.86 -3.60
N ALA A 195 -3.77 -0.78 -4.10
CA ALA A 195 -2.91 0.39 -3.94
C ALA A 195 -2.34 0.76 -5.31
N PHE A 196 -2.78 1.89 -5.86
CA PHE A 196 -2.21 2.49 -7.06
C PHE A 196 -1.12 3.47 -6.69
N GLU A 197 0.04 3.36 -7.33
CA GLU A 197 1.18 4.26 -7.12
C GLU A 197 1.53 4.96 -8.43
N ALA A 198 1.83 6.26 -8.38
CA ALA A 198 2.32 7.06 -9.51
C ALA A 198 3.18 8.22 -9.02
N ASP A 199 4.04 8.75 -9.89
CA ASP A 199 4.82 9.95 -9.58
C ASP A 199 3.96 11.22 -9.76
N GLU A 200 2.87 11.13 -10.53
CA GLU A 200 1.92 12.20 -10.76
C GLU A 200 0.51 11.78 -10.30
N LEU A 201 -0.03 12.49 -9.31
CA LEU A 201 -1.33 12.15 -8.71
C LEU A 201 -2.49 12.10 -9.71
N TYR A 202 -2.53 13.05 -10.67
CA TYR A 202 -3.60 13.09 -11.67
C TYR A 202 -3.65 11.83 -12.54
N ARG A 203 -2.54 11.10 -12.70
CA ARG A 203 -2.51 9.86 -13.48
C ARG A 203 -3.33 8.75 -12.81
N ILE A 204 -3.34 8.70 -11.48
CA ILE A 204 -4.22 7.79 -10.74
C ILE A 204 -5.69 8.15 -10.98
N VAL A 205 -6.01 9.44 -10.97
CA VAL A 205 -7.38 9.93 -11.25
C VAL A 205 -7.81 9.56 -12.67
N ASP A 206 -6.95 9.76 -13.67
CA ASP A 206 -7.25 9.45 -15.06
C ASP A 206 -7.46 7.95 -15.27
N LEU A 207 -6.60 7.09 -14.69
CA LEU A 207 -6.77 5.64 -14.71
C LEU A 207 -8.10 5.24 -14.10
N MET A 208 -8.41 5.74 -12.90
CA MET A 208 -9.65 5.40 -12.19
C MET A 208 -10.90 5.81 -12.99
N ARG A 209 -10.90 7.03 -13.58
CA ARG A 209 -11.99 7.49 -14.45
C ARG A 209 -12.13 6.60 -15.68
N HIS A 210 -11.03 6.25 -16.33
CA HIS A 210 -11.03 5.40 -17.52
C HIS A 210 -11.60 4.01 -17.20
N LEU A 211 -11.19 3.39 -16.11
CA LEU A 211 -11.64 2.07 -15.70
C LEU A 211 -13.12 2.01 -15.27
N ARG A 212 -13.76 3.17 -14.99
CA ARG A 212 -15.22 3.22 -14.70
C ARG A 212 -16.08 2.74 -15.87
N ALA A 213 -15.57 2.78 -17.12
CA ALA A 213 -16.26 2.28 -18.30
C ALA A 213 -16.13 0.74 -18.49
N SER A 214 -15.34 0.07 -17.66
CA SER A 214 -15.19 -1.39 -17.70
C SER A 214 -16.45 -2.11 -17.24
N GLU A 215 -16.84 -3.18 -17.93
CA GLU A 215 -17.97 -4.03 -17.53
C GLU A 215 -17.78 -4.65 -16.13
N ALA A 216 -16.53 -4.97 -15.75
CA ALA A 216 -16.17 -5.49 -14.43
C ALA A 216 -16.65 -4.56 -13.29
N ARG A 217 -16.89 -3.27 -13.57
CA ARG A 217 -17.44 -2.29 -12.61
C ARG A 217 -18.81 -2.68 -12.09
N ARG A 218 -19.65 -3.34 -12.87
CA ARG A 218 -20.98 -3.81 -12.47
C ARG A 218 -20.90 -4.81 -11.30
N HIS A 219 -19.75 -5.45 -11.14
CA HIS A 219 -19.49 -6.48 -10.13
C HIS A 219 -18.64 -5.96 -8.98
N VAL A 220 -18.76 -4.69 -8.63
CA VAL A 220 -18.18 -4.08 -7.43
C VAL A 220 -19.32 -3.55 -6.56
N ARG A 221 -19.45 -4.11 -5.37
CA ARG A 221 -20.50 -3.75 -4.41
C ARG A 221 -20.04 -2.64 -3.47
N GLU A 222 -18.78 -2.68 -3.07
CA GLU A 222 -18.20 -1.74 -2.12
C GLU A 222 -16.79 -1.36 -2.56
N GLU A 223 -16.43 -0.09 -2.38
CA GLU A 223 -15.15 0.46 -2.86
C GLU A 223 -14.70 1.68 -2.01
N VAL A 224 -15.01 1.69 -0.75
CA VAL A 224 -14.66 2.75 0.22
C VAL A 224 -14.11 2.14 1.50
N PRO A 225 -13.27 2.86 2.26
CA PRO A 225 -12.77 4.23 2.07
C PRO A 225 -11.60 4.33 1.09
N PHE A 226 -11.31 5.55 0.57
CA PHE A 226 -10.09 5.86 -0.16
C PHE A 226 -9.12 6.61 0.73
N PHE A 227 -7.85 6.18 0.75
CA PHE A 227 -6.75 6.86 1.41
C PHE A 227 -5.70 7.21 0.37
N THR A 228 -5.61 8.49 0.05
CA THR A 228 -4.66 9.01 -0.95
C THR A 228 -3.67 9.92 -0.25
N GLY A 229 -2.38 9.73 -0.53
CA GLY A 229 -1.34 10.51 0.11
C GLY A 229 -0.06 10.63 -0.70
N ARG A 230 0.72 11.66 -0.36
CA ARG A 230 2.06 11.87 -0.89
C ARG A 230 3.08 11.15 0.00
N ARG A 231 3.99 10.41 -0.63
CA ARG A 231 5.11 9.76 0.05
C ARG A 231 6.06 10.82 0.61
N LYS A 232 6.40 10.71 1.89
CA LYS A 232 7.36 11.57 2.58
C LYS A 232 8.32 10.73 3.41
N SER A 233 9.53 11.26 3.67
CA SER A 233 10.38 10.72 4.71
C SER A 233 9.68 10.85 6.07
N VAL A 234 10.10 10.05 7.08
CA VAL A 234 9.54 10.18 8.44
C VAL A 234 9.76 11.58 8.99
N GLY A 235 10.96 12.16 8.74
CA GLY A 235 11.28 13.52 9.17
C GLY A 235 10.36 14.58 8.56
N ASP A 236 10.17 14.55 7.22
CA ASP A 236 9.31 15.50 6.51
C ASP A 236 7.84 15.32 6.88
N LEU A 237 7.42 14.06 7.12
CA LEU A 237 6.07 13.74 7.56
C LEU A 237 5.79 14.39 8.92
N VAL A 238 6.66 14.10 9.91
CA VAL A 238 6.53 14.63 11.28
C VAL A 238 6.62 16.15 11.32
N ALA A 239 7.52 16.75 10.53
CA ALA A 239 7.64 18.21 10.43
C ALA A 239 6.36 18.87 9.88
N GLY A 240 5.64 18.18 8.99
CA GLY A 240 4.43 18.69 8.34
C GLY A 240 3.13 18.47 9.11
N LEU A 241 3.12 17.66 10.18
CA LEU A 241 1.92 17.46 11.00
C LEU A 241 1.57 18.73 11.80
N ALA A 242 0.28 18.97 12.02
CA ALA A 242 -0.20 20.17 12.72
C ALA A 242 0.12 20.18 14.23
#